data_b5bea87edfdbec923f676b106d44f088
#
_entry.id   b5bea87edfdbec923f676b106d44f088
#
_cell.length_a   1.000
_cell.length_b   1.000
_cell.length_c   1.000
_cell.angle_alpha   90.00
_cell.angle_beta   90.00
_cell.angle_gamma   90.00
#
_symmetry.space_group_name_H-M   'P 1'
#
loop_
_entity.id
_entity.type
_entity.pdbx_description
1 polymer ?
#
loop_
_entity_poly.entity_id
_entity_poly.type
_entity_poly.pdbx_seq_one_letter_code
_entity_poly.pdbx_strand_id
1 'polypeptide(L)'
;TRIPGGFVPIEDQGYAIGFVQAPDGVSNEKTLEINRQVAEVLRSEEDIASAALFSGASLDGNSPNKGLFFIGMKHWDERPGKEHSVGAIVKRLNAKVYGAIDGGLVFVVEPPAIPGYGTGGGFEFQLLDQSSGVYSLNDFFGSAQNIIQTANTNPKLNRVYSLFSPQAPQYNVDVDRDQMASLGVDFGSAMSAFSVNFGGAYVNDTFQEGKVRRVYVQADDVSRATPQKLSSIYVANSKGEQVPLSEFFTVKKTVGPTVIPHFNLFRSIKIEGTPKEGNSSGQAIGEMRQIFSQGSFQGLGYDWTGISREEVK
;
A
#
# COMPACT_ATOMS: atom_id res chain seq x y z
N THR A 1 28.66 22.35 -22.27
CA THR A 1 28.28 21.09 -21.58
C THR A 1 27.04 21.39 -20.79
N ARG A 2 25.87 20.88 -21.17
CA ARG A 2 24.65 20.96 -20.35
C ARG A 2 24.73 19.82 -19.34
N ILE A 3 24.93 20.14 -18.07
CA ILE A 3 24.81 19.17 -16.99
C ILE A 3 23.31 18.86 -16.87
N PRO A 4 22.88 17.57 -16.89
CA PRO A 4 21.50 17.23 -16.64
C PRO A 4 21.06 17.75 -15.27
N GLY A 5 19.97 18.52 -15.22
CA GLY A 5 19.47 19.09 -13.97
C GLY A 5 18.83 18.02 -13.10
N GLY A 6 19.08 18.09 -11.80
CA GLY A 6 18.40 17.39 -10.73
C GLY A 6 18.45 18.27 -9.48
N PHE A 7 17.42 18.20 -8.62
CA PHE A 7 17.33 19.08 -7.44
C PHE A 7 18.40 18.73 -6.40
N VAL A 8 18.55 17.45 -6.10
CA VAL A 8 19.58 16.93 -5.18
C VAL A 8 20.09 15.60 -5.75
N PRO A 9 21.40 15.36 -5.82
CA PRO A 9 21.93 14.06 -6.23
C PRO A 9 21.55 12.99 -5.21
N ILE A 10 21.29 11.78 -5.68
CA ILE A 10 21.08 10.61 -4.82
C ILE A 10 22.43 10.23 -4.24
N GLU A 11 22.52 10.23 -2.93
CA GLU A 11 23.72 9.86 -2.17
C GLU A 11 23.52 8.49 -1.52
N ASP A 12 24.62 7.79 -1.28
CA ASP A 12 24.63 6.56 -0.50
C ASP A 12 24.41 6.85 0.98
N GLN A 13 23.14 6.70 1.44
CA GLN A 13 22.75 6.98 2.82
C GLN A 13 22.93 5.77 3.76
N GLY A 14 23.51 4.66 3.28
CA GLY A 14 23.76 3.47 4.10
C GLY A 14 22.51 2.65 4.41
N TYR A 15 21.36 2.90 3.77
CA TYR A 15 20.15 2.10 3.91
C TYR A 15 19.31 2.07 2.63
N ALA A 16 18.39 1.10 2.56
CA ALA A 16 17.39 0.99 1.51
C ALA A 16 16.01 0.65 2.09
N ILE A 17 14.97 0.91 1.32
CA ILE A 17 13.58 0.63 1.68
C ILE A 17 13.04 -0.41 0.71
N GLY A 18 12.31 -1.41 1.21
CA GLY A 18 11.68 -2.40 0.35
C GLY A 18 10.20 -2.54 0.65
N PHE A 19 9.48 -2.96 -0.36
CA PHE A 19 8.03 -3.12 -0.34
C PHE A 19 7.65 -4.53 -0.78
N VAL A 20 6.65 -5.06 -0.13
CA VAL A 20 5.97 -6.30 -0.51
C VAL A 20 4.52 -5.96 -0.86
N GLN A 21 4.07 -6.39 -2.02
CA GLN A 21 2.69 -6.34 -2.45
C GLN A 21 2.25 -7.75 -2.81
N ALA A 22 1.58 -8.41 -1.90
CA ALA A 22 0.92 -9.69 -2.16
C ALA A 22 -0.41 -9.45 -2.90
N PRO A 23 -1.00 -10.48 -3.54
CA PRO A 23 -2.29 -10.36 -4.20
C PRO A 23 -3.38 -9.83 -3.28
N ASP A 24 -4.36 -9.14 -3.85
CA ASP A 24 -5.47 -8.62 -3.07
C ASP A 24 -6.27 -9.75 -2.41
N GLY A 25 -6.67 -9.53 -1.17
CA GLY A 25 -7.47 -10.49 -0.38
C GLY A 25 -6.68 -11.60 0.31
N VAL A 26 -5.35 -11.63 0.21
CA VAL A 26 -4.55 -12.58 1.01
C VAL A 26 -4.45 -12.13 2.47
N SER A 27 -4.25 -13.09 3.35
CA SER A 27 -4.08 -12.83 4.78
C SER A 27 -2.70 -12.27 5.12
N ASN A 28 -2.58 -11.69 6.31
CA ASN A 28 -1.29 -11.21 6.81
C ASN A 28 -0.27 -12.37 7.00
N GLU A 29 -0.72 -13.59 7.29
CA GLU A 29 0.14 -14.78 7.36
C GLU A 29 0.80 -15.07 6.02
N LYS A 30 0.07 -14.90 4.90
CA LYS A 30 0.66 -15.08 3.57
C LYS A 30 1.71 -14.01 3.27
N THR A 31 1.46 -12.77 3.66
CA THR A 31 2.44 -11.69 3.54
C THR A 31 3.67 -11.96 4.44
N LEU A 32 3.47 -12.53 5.62
CA LEU A 32 4.57 -12.94 6.49
C LEU A 32 5.42 -14.07 5.86
N GLU A 33 4.80 -15.02 5.16
CA GLU A 33 5.57 -16.06 4.40
C GLU A 33 6.44 -15.42 3.32
N ILE A 34 5.90 -14.43 2.58
CA ILE A 34 6.68 -13.69 1.59
C ILE A 34 7.83 -12.93 2.27
N ASN A 35 7.57 -12.26 3.40
CA ASN A 35 8.61 -11.59 4.17
C ASN A 35 9.71 -12.54 4.65
N ARG A 36 9.38 -13.81 4.98
CA ARG A 36 10.39 -14.83 5.30
C ARG A 36 11.27 -15.16 4.09
N GLN A 37 10.71 -15.31 2.90
CA GLN A 37 11.49 -15.50 1.67
C GLN A 37 12.40 -14.29 1.40
N VAL A 38 11.88 -13.06 1.58
CA VAL A 38 12.69 -11.84 1.49
C VAL A 38 13.86 -11.88 2.48
N ALA A 39 13.60 -12.26 3.73
CA ALA A 39 14.64 -12.34 4.76
C ALA A 39 15.77 -13.33 4.38
N GLU A 40 15.45 -14.46 3.74
CA GLU A 40 16.47 -15.38 3.22
C GLU A 40 17.33 -14.75 2.12
N VAL A 41 16.69 -14.01 1.19
CA VAL A 41 17.43 -13.28 0.14
C VAL A 41 18.34 -12.23 0.76
N LEU A 42 17.85 -11.45 1.75
CA LEU A 42 18.64 -10.41 2.41
C LEU A 42 19.84 -11.00 3.18
N ARG A 43 19.68 -12.15 3.84
CA ARG A 43 20.78 -12.85 4.52
C ARG A 43 21.89 -13.32 3.58
N SER A 44 21.57 -13.56 2.32
CA SER A 44 22.55 -13.95 1.30
C SER A 44 23.41 -12.80 0.74
N GLU A 45 23.12 -11.56 1.16
CA GLU A 45 23.84 -10.38 0.69
C GLU A 45 24.83 -9.91 1.75
N GLU A 46 26.09 -9.96 1.43
CA GLU A 46 27.19 -9.68 2.37
C GLU A 46 27.29 -8.23 2.84
N ASP A 47 26.78 -7.29 2.04
CA ASP A 47 26.82 -5.85 2.34
C ASP A 47 25.74 -5.40 3.33
N ILE A 48 24.83 -6.29 3.72
CA ILE A 48 23.75 -5.99 4.66
C ILE A 48 24.21 -6.23 6.09
N ALA A 49 24.02 -5.23 6.95
CA ALA A 49 24.28 -5.33 8.38
C ALA A 49 23.02 -5.71 9.16
N SER A 50 21.86 -5.19 8.75
CA SER A 50 20.60 -5.44 9.46
C SER A 50 19.41 -5.28 8.54
N ALA A 51 18.29 -5.93 8.90
CA ALA A 51 17.01 -5.73 8.22
C ALA A 51 15.86 -5.82 9.24
N ALA A 52 14.84 -4.96 9.05
CA ALA A 52 13.59 -4.99 9.80
C ALA A 52 12.44 -5.14 8.81
N LEU A 53 11.65 -6.20 8.95
CA LEU A 53 10.53 -6.52 8.05
C LEU A 53 9.21 -6.46 8.81
N PHE A 54 8.22 -5.79 8.23
CA PHE A 54 6.90 -5.57 8.81
C PHE A 54 5.84 -6.12 7.85
N SER A 55 5.01 -7.05 8.31
CA SER A 55 3.84 -7.55 7.58
C SER A 55 2.62 -6.73 7.94
N GLY A 56 1.76 -6.45 6.97
CA GLY A 56 0.56 -5.64 7.16
C GLY A 56 0.81 -4.13 7.20
N ALA A 57 2.07 -3.69 7.04
CA ALA A 57 2.46 -2.29 7.07
C ALA A 57 2.79 -1.74 5.69
N SER A 58 2.45 -0.48 5.43
CA SER A 58 2.82 0.26 4.22
C SER A 58 2.84 1.76 4.51
N LEU A 59 3.63 2.51 3.74
CA LEU A 59 3.67 3.97 3.80
C LEU A 59 2.39 4.63 3.26
N ASP A 60 1.66 3.93 2.40
CA ASP A 60 0.41 4.41 1.77
C ASP A 60 -0.87 3.89 2.47
N GLY A 61 -0.74 3.33 3.65
CA GLY A 61 -1.84 2.75 4.42
C GLY A 61 -1.68 1.26 4.64
N ASN A 62 -1.92 0.84 5.87
CA ASN A 62 -1.77 -0.55 6.29
C ASN A 62 -2.81 -1.45 5.63
N SER A 63 -2.39 -2.63 5.19
CA SER A 63 -3.25 -3.66 4.61
C SER A 63 -2.62 -5.04 4.80
N PRO A 64 -3.40 -6.11 5.04
CA PRO A 64 -2.87 -7.46 5.25
C PRO A 64 -1.96 -7.96 4.12
N ASN A 65 -2.19 -7.52 2.87
CA ASN A 65 -1.42 -7.92 1.70
C ASN A 65 -0.21 -7.03 1.40
N LYS A 66 0.14 -6.11 2.31
CA LYS A 66 1.29 -5.22 2.16
C LYS A 66 2.37 -5.54 3.19
N GLY A 67 3.61 -5.33 2.79
CA GLY A 67 4.77 -5.40 3.67
C GLY A 67 5.73 -4.26 3.38
N LEU A 68 6.41 -3.81 4.43
CA LEU A 68 7.44 -2.79 4.39
C LEU A 68 8.69 -3.35 5.06
N PHE A 69 9.85 -3.08 4.50
CA PHE A 69 11.09 -3.45 5.15
C PHE A 69 12.19 -2.41 4.95
N PHE A 70 13.03 -2.28 5.96
CA PHE A 70 14.20 -1.41 5.96
C PHE A 70 15.45 -2.26 6.00
N ILE A 71 16.44 -1.90 5.20
CA ILE A 71 17.70 -2.60 5.06
C ILE A 71 18.82 -1.66 5.47
N GLY A 72 19.51 -1.94 6.55
CA GLY A 72 20.72 -1.23 6.94
C GLY A 72 21.95 -1.90 6.32
N MET A 73 22.75 -1.12 5.59
CA MET A 73 23.99 -1.58 4.99
C MET A 73 25.14 -1.55 6.01
N LYS A 74 26.19 -2.31 5.76
CA LYS A 74 27.46 -2.15 6.48
C LYS A 74 28.03 -0.74 6.32
N HIS A 75 28.89 -0.35 7.24
CA HIS A 75 29.58 0.95 7.14
C HIS A 75 30.36 1.06 5.82
N TRP A 76 30.49 2.26 5.28
CA TRP A 76 31.16 2.48 3.98
C TRP A 76 32.60 1.95 3.96
N ASP A 77 33.30 1.99 5.08
CA ASP A 77 34.66 1.44 5.20
C ASP A 77 34.72 -0.10 5.05
N GLU A 78 33.60 -0.77 5.34
CA GLU A 78 33.48 -2.23 5.23
C GLU A 78 32.94 -2.70 3.85
N ARG A 79 32.51 -1.75 3.02
CA ARG A 79 31.99 -2.00 1.66
C ARG A 79 32.58 -1.01 0.63
N PRO A 80 33.90 -0.99 0.46
CA PRO A 80 34.57 -0.11 -0.48
C PRO A 80 34.27 -0.52 -1.92
N GLY A 81 34.19 0.48 -2.82
CA GLY A 81 33.97 0.25 -4.25
C GLY A 81 32.56 0.55 -4.74
N LYS A 82 32.42 0.86 -6.01
CA LYS A 82 31.12 1.25 -6.61
C LYS A 82 30.12 0.09 -6.63
N GLU A 83 30.58 -1.13 -6.70
CA GLU A 83 29.80 -2.37 -6.67
C GLU A 83 29.13 -2.62 -5.31
N HIS A 84 29.64 -1.99 -4.25
CA HIS A 84 29.13 -2.04 -2.88
C HIS A 84 28.32 -0.78 -2.49
N SER A 85 28.06 0.13 -3.43
CA SER A 85 27.18 1.26 -3.20
C SER A 85 25.73 0.80 -3.01
N VAL A 86 24.91 1.58 -2.26
CA VAL A 86 23.49 1.27 -2.06
C VAL A 86 22.77 1.06 -3.37
N GLY A 87 23.01 1.88 -4.39
CA GLY A 87 22.41 1.72 -5.72
C GLY A 87 22.76 0.39 -6.39
N ALA A 88 24.04 -0.05 -6.29
CA ALA A 88 24.45 -1.35 -6.82
C ALA A 88 23.84 -2.51 -6.03
N ILE A 89 23.78 -2.40 -4.70
CA ILE A 89 23.16 -3.39 -3.82
C ILE A 89 21.65 -3.49 -4.13
N VAL A 90 20.93 -2.38 -4.23
CA VAL A 90 19.51 -2.32 -4.61
C VAL A 90 19.26 -2.99 -5.96
N LYS A 91 20.14 -2.77 -6.94
CA LYS A 91 20.05 -3.43 -8.25
C LYS A 91 20.20 -4.95 -8.15
N ARG A 92 21.20 -5.44 -7.38
CA ARG A 92 21.41 -6.88 -7.12
C ARG A 92 20.24 -7.50 -6.35
N LEU A 93 19.77 -6.83 -5.29
CA LEU A 93 18.62 -7.31 -4.51
C LEU A 93 17.37 -7.43 -5.37
N ASN A 94 17.07 -6.43 -6.20
CA ASN A 94 15.93 -6.49 -7.11
C ASN A 94 16.02 -7.64 -8.11
N ALA A 95 17.21 -7.97 -8.61
CA ALA A 95 17.40 -9.12 -9.47
C ALA A 95 17.18 -10.44 -8.71
N LYS A 96 17.69 -10.54 -7.48
CA LYS A 96 17.52 -11.73 -6.62
C LYS A 96 16.05 -11.95 -6.22
N VAL A 97 15.36 -10.91 -5.74
CA VAL A 97 13.95 -11.04 -5.29
C VAL A 97 13.01 -11.36 -6.44
N TYR A 98 13.26 -10.85 -7.65
CA TYR A 98 12.44 -11.14 -8.83
C TYR A 98 12.39 -12.64 -9.18
N GLY A 99 13.49 -13.36 -8.97
CA GLY A 99 13.57 -14.79 -9.29
C GLY A 99 13.32 -15.74 -8.11
N ALA A 100 13.38 -15.22 -6.88
CA ALA A 100 13.38 -16.06 -5.65
C ALA A 100 12.08 -15.95 -4.85
N ILE A 101 11.27 -14.91 -5.07
CA ILE A 101 10.05 -14.66 -4.29
C ILE A 101 8.84 -15.15 -5.05
N ASP A 102 8.07 -16.01 -4.41
CA ASP A 102 6.82 -16.55 -4.94
C ASP A 102 5.60 -15.96 -4.21
N GLY A 103 4.53 -15.72 -4.97
CA GLY A 103 3.25 -15.30 -4.43
C GLY A 103 3.09 -13.78 -4.15
N GLY A 104 4.01 -12.94 -4.58
CA GLY A 104 3.88 -11.48 -4.43
C GLY A 104 4.92 -10.68 -5.22
N LEU A 105 4.65 -9.40 -5.40
CA LEU A 105 5.61 -8.45 -5.95
C LEU A 105 6.49 -7.92 -4.81
N VAL A 106 7.79 -8.01 -4.97
CA VAL A 106 8.77 -7.45 -4.02
C VAL A 106 9.74 -6.57 -4.79
N PHE A 107 10.03 -5.41 -4.24
CA PHE A 107 11.02 -4.50 -4.80
C PHE A 107 11.69 -3.67 -3.72
N VAL A 108 12.91 -3.26 -4.00
CA VAL A 108 13.75 -2.42 -3.15
C VAL A 108 14.05 -1.13 -3.88
N VAL A 109 14.01 -0.02 -3.15
CA VAL A 109 14.34 1.31 -3.67
C VAL A 109 15.38 1.98 -2.78
N GLU A 110 16.14 2.90 -3.36
CA GLU A 110 16.97 3.80 -2.60
C GLU A 110 16.07 4.78 -1.83
N PRO A 111 16.47 5.26 -0.65
CA PRO A 111 15.72 6.29 0.06
C PRO A 111 15.69 7.60 -0.71
N PRO A 112 14.73 8.49 -0.45
CA PRO A 112 14.74 9.82 -1.04
C PRO A 112 15.97 10.59 -0.57
N ALA A 113 16.53 11.45 -1.45
CA ALA A 113 17.71 12.24 -1.13
C ALA A 113 17.55 13.13 0.11
N ILE A 114 16.32 13.56 0.40
CA ILE A 114 15.97 14.29 1.63
C ILE A 114 14.93 13.48 2.41
N PRO A 115 15.22 13.03 3.64
CA PRO A 115 14.25 12.30 4.45
C PRO A 115 12.95 13.09 4.66
N GLY A 116 11.80 12.42 4.46
CA GLY A 116 10.48 13.04 4.56
C GLY A 116 9.95 13.67 3.26
N TYR A 117 10.77 13.74 2.21
CA TYR A 117 10.34 14.21 0.88
C TYR A 117 10.17 13.05 -0.09
N GLY A 118 9.13 12.24 0.13
CA GLY A 118 8.80 11.10 -0.71
C GLY A 118 9.08 9.74 -0.05
N THR A 119 8.73 8.68 -0.77
CA THR A 119 8.85 7.28 -0.30
C THR A 119 10.09 6.57 -0.82
N GLY A 120 10.69 7.08 -1.91
CA GLY A 120 11.90 6.52 -2.52
C GLY A 120 12.60 7.53 -3.40
N GLY A 121 13.82 7.22 -3.81
CA GLY A 121 14.57 7.99 -4.80
C GLY A 121 13.91 7.87 -6.17
N GLY A 122 13.61 9.01 -6.81
CA GLY A 122 12.98 9.05 -8.12
C GLY A 122 11.93 10.14 -8.23
N PHE A 123 10.89 9.92 -9.02
CA PHE A 123 9.78 10.85 -9.16
C PHE A 123 8.49 10.32 -8.55
N GLU A 124 7.65 11.24 -8.06
CA GLU A 124 6.30 10.99 -7.58
C GLU A 124 5.30 11.84 -8.36
N PHE A 125 4.49 11.17 -9.18
CA PHE A 125 3.47 11.74 -10.03
C PHE A 125 2.09 11.41 -9.45
N GLN A 126 1.28 12.42 -9.17
CA GLN A 126 -0.10 12.28 -8.71
C GLN A 126 -1.03 12.45 -9.90
N LEU A 127 -1.63 11.36 -10.37
CA LEU A 127 -2.74 11.43 -11.32
C LEU A 127 -4.00 11.85 -10.58
N LEU A 128 -4.69 12.88 -11.08
CA LEU A 128 -5.85 13.50 -10.42
C LEU A 128 -7.10 13.33 -11.26
N ASP A 129 -8.18 12.90 -10.64
CA ASP A 129 -9.50 12.89 -11.26
C ASP A 129 -10.20 14.25 -11.05
N GLN A 130 -10.15 15.08 -12.08
CA GLN A 130 -10.77 16.41 -12.14
C GLN A 130 -12.07 16.39 -12.95
N SER A 131 -12.57 15.22 -13.29
CA SER A 131 -13.74 15.04 -14.16
C SER A 131 -15.09 15.27 -13.47
N SER A 132 -15.09 15.63 -12.18
CA SER A 132 -16.32 15.82 -11.38
C SER A 132 -17.22 14.57 -11.34
N GLY A 133 -16.59 13.37 -11.30
CA GLY A 133 -17.31 12.10 -11.15
C GLY A 133 -17.66 11.39 -12.46
N VAL A 134 -17.15 11.84 -13.60
CA VAL A 134 -17.34 11.17 -14.90
C VAL A 134 -16.64 9.80 -14.93
N TYR A 135 -15.46 9.70 -14.34
CA TYR A 135 -14.74 8.44 -14.27
C TYR A 135 -15.26 7.54 -13.14
N SER A 136 -15.59 6.30 -13.47
CA SER A 136 -15.64 5.26 -12.45
C SER A 136 -14.24 5.03 -11.86
N LEU A 137 -14.15 4.43 -10.67
CA LEU A 137 -12.85 4.14 -10.07
C LEU A 137 -12.01 3.18 -10.92
N ASN A 138 -12.66 2.22 -11.60
CA ASN A 138 -11.99 1.29 -12.50
C ASN A 138 -11.46 1.97 -13.77
N ASP A 139 -12.21 2.90 -14.36
CA ASP A 139 -11.76 3.66 -15.52
C ASP A 139 -10.60 4.60 -15.17
N PHE A 140 -10.65 5.21 -13.99
CA PHE A 140 -9.57 6.03 -13.47
C PHE A 140 -8.30 5.19 -13.23
N PHE A 141 -8.44 4.01 -12.64
CA PHE A 141 -7.34 3.06 -12.49
C PHE A 141 -6.81 2.57 -13.85
N GLY A 142 -7.70 2.27 -14.80
CA GLY A 142 -7.32 1.92 -16.18
C GLY A 142 -6.46 2.99 -16.84
N SER A 143 -6.79 4.28 -16.62
CA SER A 143 -6.00 5.41 -17.10
C SER A 143 -4.62 5.45 -16.47
N ALA A 144 -4.52 5.21 -15.15
CA ALA A 144 -3.23 5.11 -14.46
C ALA A 144 -2.38 3.96 -15.00
N GLN A 145 -2.98 2.78 -15.24
CA GLN A 145 -2.28 1.62 -15.79
C GLN A 145 -1.76 1.88 -17.21
N ASN A 146 -2.53 2.61 -18.04
CA ASN A 146 -2.07 3.01 -19.38
C ASN A 146 -0.83 3.90 -19.30
N ILE A 147 -0.84 4.90 -18.41
CA ILE A 147 0.33 5.77 -18.16
C ILE A 147 1.53 4.93 -17.71
N ILE A 148 1.34 4.01 -16.75
CA ILE A 148 2.39 3.15 -16.22
C ILE A 148 2.98 2.25 -17.32
N GLN A 149 2.14 1.61 -18.13
CA GLN A 149 2.58 0.75 -19.22
C GLN A 149 3.38 1.53 -20.25
N THR A 150 2.88 2.70 -20.68
CA THR A 150 3.59 3.57 -21.62
C THR A 150 4.93 4.04 -21.03
N ALA A 151 4.94 4.42 -19.76
CA ALA A 151 6.17 4.86 -19.08
C ALA A 151 7.21 3.75 -18.98
N ASN A 152 6.81 2.50 -18.73
CA ASN A 152 7.74 1.37 -18.67
C ASN A 152 8.33 0.97 -20.03
N THR A 153 7.76 1.42 -21.14
CA THR A 153 8.38 1.27 -22.49
C THR A 153 9.34 2.41 -22.83
N ASN A 154 9.36 3.49 -22.04
CA ASN A 154 10.22 4.64 -22.30
C ASN A 154 11.69 4.32 -21.94
N PRO A 155 12.66 4.58 -22.87
CA PRO A 155 14.06 4.24 -22.64
C PRO A 155 14.75 5.04 -21.54
N LYS A 156 14.17 6.15 -21.08
CA LYS A 156 14.72 7.01 -20.01
C LYS A 156 14.13 6.76 -18.63
N LEU A 157 13.04 5.99 -18.57
CA LEU A 157 12.36 5.65 -17.33
C LEU A 157 12.68 4.22 -16.90
N ASN A 158 12.64 3.99 -15.61
CA ASN A 158 12.86 2.68 -15.03
C ASN A 158 11.84 2.45 -13.92
N ARG A 159 11.22 1.25 -13.93
CA ARG A 159 10.33 0.76 -12.90
C ARG A 159 9.28 1.78 -12.47
N VAL A 160 8.36 2.09 -13.39
CA VAL A 160 7.19 2.92 -13.09
C VAL A 160 6.05 2.04 -12.57
N TYR A 161 5.50 2.37 -11.41
CA TYR A 161 4.49 1.56 -10.73
C TYR A 161 3.52 2.40 -9.90
N SER A 162 2.43 1.78 -9.46
CA SER A 162 1.52 2.28 -8.42
C SER A 162 1.14 1.14 -7.48
N LEU A 163 1.03 1.42 -6.19
CA LEU A 163 0.56 0.47 -5.17
C LEU A 163 -0.95 0.53 -4.96
N PHE A 164 -1.66 1.35 -5.73
CA PHE A 164 -3.12 1.43 -5.68
C PHE A 164 -3.76 0.23 -6.39
N SER A 165 -4.75 -0.38 -5.75
CA SER A 165 -5.62 -1.39 -6.35
C SER A 165 -7.08 -1.11 -6.00
N PRO A 166 -8.00 -1.12 -6.98
CA PRO A 166 -9.43 -1.02 -6.76
C PRO A 166 -10.12 -2.38 -6.59
N GLN A 167 -9.38 -3.49 -6.59
CA GLN A 167 -9.92 -4.85 -6.73
C GLN A 167 -9.76 -5.71 -5.48
N ALA A 168 -9.54 -5.10 -4.31
CA ALA A 168 -9.46 -5.86 -3.07
C ALA A 168 -10.82 -6.54 -2.78
N PRO A 169 -10.84 -7.86 -2.52
CA PRO A 169 -12.06 -8.57 -2.13
C PRO A 169 -12.66 -7.99 -0.86
N GLN A 170 -13.95 -7.72 -0.89
CA GLN A 170 -14.71 -7.13 0.20
C GLN A 170 -16.05 -7.86 0.39
N TYR A 171 -16.66 -7.62 1.54
CA TYR A 171 -18.04 -8.00 1.80
C TYR A 171 -18.88 -6.75 1.99
N ASN A 172 -19.95 -6.61 1.19
CA ASN A 172 -21.00 -5.64 1.45
C ASN A 172 -22.02 -6.26 2.38
N VAL A 173 -22.37 -5.57 3.46
CA VAL A 173 -23.38 -6.01 4.44
C VAL A 173 -24.60 -5.14 4.29
N ASP A 174 -25.65 -5.69 3.69
CA ASP A 174 -26.95 -5.04 3.56
C ASP A 174 -27.75 -5.27 4.83
N VAL A 175 -28.39 -4.22 5.35
CA VAL A 175 -29.18 -4.26 6.57
C VAL A 175 -30.65 -4.12 6.25
N ASP A 176 -31.45 -5.14 6.58
CA ASP A 176 -32.91 -5.07 6.49
C ASP A 176 -33.47 -4.38 7.76
N ARG A 177 -33.71 -3.07 7.64
CA ARG A 177 -34.19 -2.25 8.75
C ARG A 177 -35.65 -2.55 9.14
N ASP A 178 -36.47 -2.97 8.18
CA ASP A 178 -37.88 -3.31 8.43
C ASP A 178 -37.95 -4.61 9.23
N GLN A 179 -37.14 -5.60 8.83
CA GLN A 179 -37.00 -6.84 9.59
C GLN A 179 -36.49 -6.60 11.01
N MET A 180 -35.46 -5.75 11.16
CA MET A 180 -34.95 -5.37 12.49
C MET A 180 -36.05 -4.77 13.40
N ALA A 181 -36.81 -3.81 12.83
CA ALA A 181 -37.92 -3.17 13.57
C ALA A 181 -38.97 -4.18 13.98
N SER A 182 -39.32 -5.13 13.08
CA SER A 182 -40.30 -6.20 13.39
C SER A 182 -39.85 -7.13 14.51
N LEU A 183 -38.53 -7.39 14.59
CA LEU A 183 -37.91 -8.20 15.65
C LEU A 183 -37.65 -7.42 16.94
N GLY A 184 -37.90 -6.11 16.95
CA GLY A 184 -37.65 -5.24 18.09
C GLY A 184 -36.15 -5.03 18.41
N VAL A 185 -35.29 -5.13 17.38
CA VAL A 185 -33.83 -4.96 17.52
C VAL A 185 -33.45 -3.50 17.26
N ASP A 186 -32.70 -2.91 18.21
CA ASP A 186 -32.16 -1.57 18.04
C ASP A 186 -31.00 -1.55 17.04
N PHE A 187 -31.00 -0.58 16.10
CA PHE A 187 -29.98 -0.45 15.06
C PHE A 187 -28.57 -0.25 15.64
N GLY A 188 -28.44 0.63 16.65
CA GLY A 188 -27.15 0.91 17.29
C GLY A 188 -26.55 -0.33 17.95
N SER A 189 -27.41 -1.10 18.67
CA SER A 189 -27.03 -2.36 19.33
C SER A 189 -26.57 -3.42 18.31
N ALA A 190 -27.30 -3.57 17.18
CA ALA A 190 -26.94 -4.52 16.14
C ALA A 190 -25.62 -4.15 15.47
N MET A 191 -25.44 -2.87 15.12
CA MET A 191 -24.19 -2.38 14.50
C MET A 191 -23.01 -2.49 15.47
N SER A 192 -23.22 -2.25 16.76
CA SER A 192 -22.20 -2.44 17.79
C SER A 192 -21.79 -3.91 17.93
N ALA A 193 -22.77 -4.81 17.99
CA ALA A 193 -22.50 -6.26 18.05
C ALA A 193 -21.72 -6.71 16.81
N PHE A 194 -22.11 -6.27 15.60
CA PHE A 194 -21.39 -6.57 14.37
C PHE A 194 -19.94 -6.02 14.40
N SER A 195 -19.79 -4.75 14.73
CA SER A 195 -18.49 -4.06 14.73
C SER A 195 -17.51 -4.67 15.74
N VAL A 196 -17.99 -4.96 16.97
CA VAL A 196 -17.15 -5.56 18.02
C VAL A 196 -16.69 -6.96 17.61
N ASN A 197 -17.60 -7.79 17.11
CA ASN A 197 -17.26 -9.18 16.78
C ASN A 197 -16.34 -9.30 15.56
N PHE A 198 -16.57 -8.54 14.50
CA PHE A 198 -15.77 -8.62 13.26
C PHE A 198 -14.60 -7.62 13.22
N GLY A 199 -14.79 -6.40 13.72
CA GLY A 199 -13.78 -5.34 13.67
C GLY A 199 -12.91 -5.24 14.94
N GLY A 200 -13.44 -5.71 16.06
CA GLY A 200 -12.84 -5.51 17.37
C GLY A 200 -13.14 -4.13 17.97
N ALA A 201 -13.24 -4.08 19.28
CA ALA A 201 -13.39 -2.84 20.04
C ALA A 201 -12.23 -2.65 21.01
N TYR A 202 -11.62 -1.49 20.97
CA TYR A 202 -10.73 -1.06 22.04
C TYR A 202 -11.56 -0.74 23.28
N VAL A 203 -11.26 -1.42 24.40
CA VAL A 203 -12.04 -1.27 25.65
C VAL A 203 -11.27 -0.57 26.76
N ASN A 204 -9.94 -0.78 26.84
CA ASN A 204 -9.12 -0.16 27.88
C ASN A 204 -7.62 -0.38 27.62
N ASP A 205 -6.79 0.27 28.41
CA ASP A 205 -5.36 -0.01 28.53
C ASP A 205 -5.07 -0.83 29.78
N THR A 206 -4.05 -1.69 29.71
CA THR A 206 -3.48 -2.39 30.86
C THR A 206 -1.98 -2.10 30.93
N PHE A 207 -1.47 -2.05 32.17
CA PHE A 207 -0.04 -1.89 32.40
C PHE A 207 0.56 -3.25 32.74
N GLN A 208 1.41 -3.76 31.86
CA GLN A 208 2.05 -5.06 32.03
C GLN A 208 3.52 -5.00 31.63
N GLU A 209 4.38 -5.54 32.46
CA GLU A 209 5.84 -5.61 32.21
C GLU A 209 6.47 -4.24 31.89
N GLY A 210 6.04 -3.18 32.60
CA GLY A 210 6.57 -1.83 32.39
C GLY A 210 6.07 -1.12 31.13
N LYS A 211 5.07 -1.68 30.42
CA LYS A 211 4.51 -1.12 29.18
C LYS A 211 2.99 -0.99 29.25
N VAL A 212 2.45 0.07 28.66
CA VAL A 212 1.03 0.21 28.42
C VAL A 212 0.66 -0.67 27.22
N ARG A 213 -0.31 -1.59 27.41
CA ARG A 213 -0.84 -2.46 26.36
C ARG A 213 -2.33 -2.18 26.20
N ARG A 214 -2.77 -2.02 24.95
CA ARG A 214 -4.18 -1.84 24.62
C ARG A 214 -4.94 -3.16 24.69
N VAL A 215 -6.13 -3.13 25.30
CA VAL A 215 -7.03 -4.29 25.39
C VAL A 215 -8.11 -4.14 24.32
N TYR A 216 -8.22 -5.14 23.46
CA TYR A 216 -9.28 -5.25 22.46
C TYR A 216 -10.15 -6.46 22.74
N VAL A 217 -11.47 -6.31 22.51
CA VAL A 217 -12.44 -7.39 22.51
C VAL A 217 -12.89 -7.65 21.08
N GLN A 218 -12.87 -8.91 20.66
CA GLN A 218 -13.23 -9.35 19.32
C GLN A 218 -13.68 -10.81 19.39
N ALA A 219 -14.51 -11.26 18.44
CA ALA A 219 -14.78 -12.68 18.30
C ALA A 219 -13.49 -13.44 17.92
N ASP A 220 -13.41 -14.71 18.32
CA ASP A 220 -12.31 -15.58 17.93
C ASP A 220 -12.24 -15.78 16.39
N ASP A 221 -11.11 -16.23 15.89
CA ASP A 221 -10.87 -16.34 14.44
C ASP A 221 -11.84 -17.31 13.77
N VAL A 222 -12.22 -18.39 14.44
CA VAL A 222 -13.19 -19.37 13.91
C VAL A 222 -14.60 -18.78 13.79
N SER A 223 -15.00 -17.96 14.77
CA SER A 223 -16.33 -17.34 14.83
C SER A 223 -16.51 -16.17 13.86
N ARG A 224 -15.45 -15.65 13.25
CA ARG A 224 -15.49 -14.55 12.27
C ARG A 224 -14.89 -14.91 10.90
N ALA A 225 -14.53 -16.18 10.68
CA ALA A 225 -13.81 -16.60 9.47
C ALA A 225 -14.68 -16.54 8.20
N THR A 226 -15.99 -16.65 8.30
CA THR A 226 -16.88 -16.70 7.14
C THR A 226 -18.19 -15.94 7.37
N PRO A 227 -18.85 -15.43 6.32
CA PRO A 227 -20.14 -14.74 6.43
C PRO A 227 -21.23 -15.56 7.12
N GLN A 228 -21.21 -16.88 6.99
CA GLN A 228 -22.19 -17.80 7.62
C GLN A 228 -22.15 -17.72 9.15
N LYS A 229 -21.03 -17.28 9.73
CA LYS A 229 -20.88 -17.13 11.18
C LYS A 229 -21.69 -15.98 11.78
N LEU A 230 -22.32 -15.12 10.96
CA LEU A 230 -23.33 -14.16 11.42
C LEU A 230 -24.48 -14.82 12.19
N SER A 231 -24.84 -16.07 11.88
CA SER A 231 -25.85 -16.85 12.61
C SER A 231 -25.45 -17.23 14.03
N SER A 232 -24.18 -17.15 14.37
CA SER A 232 -23.66 -17.44 15.72
C SER A 232 -23.41 -16.20 16.59
N ILE A 233 -23.68 -15.02 16.05
CA ILE A 233 -23.55 -13.74 16.77
C ILE A 233 -24.96 -13.20 17.02
N TYR A 234 -25.25 -12.87 18.26
CA TYR A 234 -26.59 -12.48 18.74
C TYR A 234 -26.61 -11.05 19.27
N VAL A 235 -27.76 -10.43 19.16
CA VAL A 235 -28.10 -9.15 19.80
C VAL A 235 -29.43 -9.28 20.55
N ALA A 236 -29.55 -8.65 21.72
CA ALA A 236 -30.80 -8.63 22.46
C ALA A 236 -31.81 -7.69 21.80
N ASN A 237 -33.07 -8.14 21.68
CA ASN A 237 -34.17 -7.28 21.28
C ASN A 237 -34.76 -6.53 22.47
N SER A 238 -35.80 -5.72 22.27
CA SER A 238 -36.48 -4.93 23.30
C SER A 238 -37.15 -5.79 24.38
N LYS A 239 -37.35 -7.09 24.19
CA LYS A 239 -37.87 -8.05 25.12
C LYS A 239 -36.79 -8.84 25.88
N GLY A 240 -35.52 -8.63 25.53
CA GLY A 240 -34.38 -9.37 26.07
C GLY A 240 -34.12 -10.73 25.37
N GLU A 241 -34.82 -11.02 24.28
CA GLU A 241 -34.61 -12.25 23.51
C GLU A 241 -33.38 -12.10 22.60
N GLN A 242 -32.62 -13.18 22.45
CA GLN A 242 -31.41 -13.20 21.62
C GLN A 242 -31.78 -13.45 20.14
N VAL A 243 -31.51 -12.48 19.27
CA VAL A 243 -31.76 -12.53 17.82
C VAL A 243 -30.42 -12.64 17.09
N PRO A 244 -30.23 -13.66 16.23
CA PRO A 244 -28.99 -13.79 15.46
C PRO A 244 -28.89 -12.68 14.41
N LEU A 245 -27.68 -12.17 14.16
CA LEU A 245 -27.45 -11.11 13.18
C LEU A 245 -27.86 -11.52 11.75
N SER A 246 -27.84 -12.81 11.43
CA SER A 246 -28.25 -13.34 10.13
C SER A 246 -29.73 -13.12 9.78
N GLU A 247 -30.58 -12.79 10.75
CA GLU A 247 -32.01 -12.55 10.48
C GLU A 247 -32.26 -11.24 9.71
N PHE A 248 -31.34 -10.28 9.82
CA PHE A 248 -31.48 -8.95 9.21
C PHE A 248 -30.21 -8.44 8.51
N PHE A 249 -29.08 -9.17 8.56
CA PHE A 249 -27.89 -8.85 7.78
C PHE A 249 -27.73 -9.83 6.61
N THR A 250 -27.59 -9.29 5.42
CA THR A 250 -27.26 -10.08 4.22
C THR A 250 -25.87 -9.70 3.73
N VAL A 251 -25.00 -10.69 3.56
CA VAL A 251 -23.61 -10.49 3.13
C VAL A 251 -23.44 -10.86 1.67
N LYS A 252 -22.93 -9.93 0.87
CA LYS A 252 -22.62 -10.11 -0.55
C LYS A 252 -21.14 -9.90 -0.79
N LYS A 253 -20.51 -10.80 -1.55
CA LYS A 253 -19.12 -10.60 -2.01
C LYS A 253 -19.08 -9.47 -3.02
N THR A 254 -18.11 -8.60 -2.90
CA THR A 254 -17.83 -7.50 -3.82
C THR A 254 -16.32 -7.30 -3.94
N VAL A 255 -15.91 -6.38 -4.78
CA VAL A 255 -14.52 -5.90 -4.88
C VAL A 255 -14.52 -4.38 -4.79
N GLY A 256 -13.48 -3.83 -4.21
CA GLY A 256 -13.34 -2.39 -4.07
C GLY A 256 -11.95 -2.01 -3.55
N PRO A 257 -11.62 -0.74 -3.52
CA PRO A 257 -10.36 -0.27 -2.97
C PRO A 257 -10.38 -0.36 -1.44
N THR A 258 -9.23 -0.68 -0.83
CA THR A 258 -9.05 -0.59 0.62
C THR A 258 -8.92 0.85 1.09
N VAL A 259 -8.37 1.73 0.22
CA VAL A 259 -8.19 3.16 0.45
C VAL A 259 -8.47 3.90 -0.85
N ILE A 260 -9.17 5.03 -0.78
CA ILE A 260 -9.35 5.96 -1.89
C ILE A 260 -8.53 7.22 -1.58
N PRO A 261 -7.33 7.36 -2.11
CA PRO A 261 -6.48 8.52 -1.85
C PRO A 261 -7.08 9.79 -2.49
N HIS A 262 -6.90 10.92 -1.82
CA HIS A 262 -7.19 12.24 -2.36
C HIS A 262 -5.95 13.12 -2.24
N PHE A 263 -5.71 13.92 -3.26
CA PHE A 263 -4.67 14.93 -3.27
C PHE A 263 -5.27 16.26 -3.77
N ASN A 264 -5.10 17.33 -3.01
CA ASN A 264 -5.72 18.63 -3.29
C ASN A 264 -7.24 18.54 -3.57
N LEU A 265 -7.96 17.74 -2.76
CA LEU A 265 -9.40 17.46 -2.84
C LEU A 265 -9.85 16.59 -4.02
N PHE A 266 -8.99 16.23 -4.96
CA PHE A 266 -9.28 15.32 -6.05
C PHE A 266 -8.93 13.88 -5.68
N ARG A 267 -9.72 12.91 -6.15
CA ARG A 267 -9.28 11.50 -6.12
C ARG A 267 -7.95 11.40 -6.84
N SER A 268 -7.00 10.67 -6.26
CA SER A 268 -5.67 10.58 -6.82
C SER A 268 -5.15 9.15 -6.85
N ILE A 269 -4.29 8.88 -7.82
CA ILE A 269 -3.48 7.66 -7.87
C ILE A 269 -2.02 8.10 -7.96
N LYS A 270 -1.22 7.69 -6.96
CA LYS A 270 0.22 7.96 -6.96
C LYS A 270 0.92 6.99 -7.90
N ILE A 271 1.72 7.52 -8.81
CA ILE A 271 2.58 6.78 -9.73
C ILE A 271 4.02 7.17 -9.41
N GLU A 272 4.83 6.19 -9.11
CA GLU A 272 6.23 6.34 -8.72
C GLU A 272 7.13 5.68 -9.76
N GLY A 273 8.34 6.18 -9.90
CA GLY A 273 9.32 5.58 -10.78
C GLY A 273 10.68 6.26 -10.65
N THR A 274 11.66 5.67 -11.27
CA THR A 274 13.04 6.19 -11.24
C THR A 274 13.53 6.49 -12.64
N PRO A 275 14.48 7.44 -12.82
CA PRO A 275 15.19 7.57 -14.08
C PRO A 275 16.01 6.31 -14.34
N LYS A 276 16.14 5.94 -15.60
CA LYS A 276 17.08 4.89 -15.99
C LYS A 276 18.52 5.40 -15.85
N GLU A 277 19.43 4.49 -15.57
CA GLU A 277 20.86 4.79 -15.41
C GLU A 277 21.37 5.73 -16.54
N GLY A 278 22.06 6.80 -16.16
CA GLY A 278 22.54 7.83 -17.10
C GLY A 278 21.55 8.96 -17.37
N ASN A 279 20.34 8.91 -16.83
CA ASN A 279 19.36 10.00 -16.92
C ASN A 279 19.14 10.67 -15.56
N SER A 280 18.76 11.95 -15.58
CA SER A 280 18.42 12.69 -14.36
C SER A 280 16.93 12.60 -13.99
N SER A 281 16.61 12.96 -12.72
CA SER A 281 15.23 13.10 -12.26
C SER A 281 14.44 14.10 -13.10
N GLY A 282 15.03 15.25 -13.45
CA GLY A 282 14.40 16.25 -14.31
C GLY A 282 14.06 15.72 -15.71
N GLN A 283 14.92 14.85 -16.27
CA GLN A 283 14.60 14.16 -17.52
C GLN A 283 13.42 13.20 -17.35
N ALA A 284 13.40 12.42 -16.28
CA ALA A 284 12.28 11.51 -15.98
C ALA A 284 10.95 12.28 -15.81
N ILE A 285 10.96 13.39 -15.09
CA ILE A 285 9.81 14.29 -14.94
C ILE A 285 9.35 14.81 -16.32
N GLY A 286 10.28 15.22 -17.18
CA GLY A 286 9.98 15.67 -18.54
C GLY A 286 9.30 14.58 -19.38
N GLU A 287 9.79 13.34 -19.33
CA GLU A 287 9.19 12.20 -20.03
C GLU A 287 7.78 11.89 -19.52
N MET A 288 7.55 11.90 -18.21
CA MET A 288 6.22 11.68 -17.63
C MET A 288 5.21 12.76 -18.06
N ARG A 289 5.64 14.04 -18.12
CA ARG A 289 4.82 15.13 -18.67
C ARG A 289 4.44 14.89 -20.12
N GLN A 290 5.41 14.44 -20.93
CA GLN A 290 5.19 14.15 -22.34
C GLN A 290 4.21 12.98 -22.51
N ILE A 291 4.38 11.88 -21.76
CA ILE A 291 3.47 10.73 -21.78
C ILE A 291 2.04 11.16 -21.44
N PHE A 292 1.87 11.97 -20.39
CA PHE A 292 0.55 12.47 -20.01
C PHE A 292 -0.05 13.38 -21.11
N SER A 293 0.73 14.29 -21.68
CA SER A 293 0.26 15.23 -22.71
C SER A 293 -0.10 14.58 -24.04
N GLN A 294 0.53 13.45 -24.37
CA GLN A 294 0.25 12.67 -25.58
C GLN A 294 -0.93 11.71 -25.43
N GLY A 295 -1.34 11.40 -24.20
CA GLY A 295 -2.47 10.53 -23.92
C GLY A 295 -3.81 11.28 -23.99
N SER A 296 -4.88 10.52 -24.24
CA SER A 296 -6.25 11.05 -24.26
C SER A 296 -6.87 10.96 -22.85
N PHE A 297 -6.43 11.81 -21.93
CA PHE A 297 -6.85 11.81 -20.52
C PHE A 297 -7.80 12.99 -20.23
N GLN A 298 -8.90 13.08 -20.97
CA GLN A 298 -9.87 14.18 -20.82
C GLN A 298 -10.46 14.19 -19.40
N GLY A 299 -10.44 15.35 -18.74
CA GLY A 299 -10.93 15.50 -17.37
C GLY A 299 -10.01 14.92 -16.29
N LEU A 300 -8.83 14.42 -16.65
CA LEU A 300 -7.78 14.09 -15.69
C LEU A 300 -6.73 15.20 -15.67
N GLY A 301 -6.16 15.40 -14.50
CA GLY A 301 -5.03 16.29 -14.28
C GLY A 301 -3.87 15.55 -13.62
N TYR A 302 -2.81 16.26 -13.34
CA TYR A 302 -1.71 15.72 -12.56
C TYR A 302 -1.05 16.81 -11.70
N ASP A 303 -0.35 16.37 -10.67
CA ASP A 303 0.51 17.21 -9.85
C ASP A 303 1.74 16.40 -9.43
N TRP A 304 2.71 17.06 -8.81
CA TRP A 304 3.94 16.46 -8.33
C TRP A 304 4.01 16.50 -6.81
N THR A 305 4.55 15.43 -6.20
CA THR A 305 4.80 15.36 -4.76
C THR A 305 6.25 15.02 -4.46
N GLY A 306 6.59 15.03 -3.18
CA GLY A 306 7.96 14.73 -2.76
C GLY A 306 8.99 15.71 -3.37
N ILE A 307 10.16 15.19 -3.64
CA ILE A 307 11.26 15.95 -4.27
C ILE A 307 10.89 16.46 -5.65
N SER A 308 10.07 15.71 -6.41
CA SER A 308 9.65 16.10 -7.76
C SER A 308 8.91 17.43 -7.80
N ARG A 309 8.17 17.76 -6.74
CA ARG A 309 7.48 19.05 -6.62
C ARG A 309 8.45 20.21 -6.53
N GLU A 310 9.54 20.05 -5.77
CA GLU A 310 10.55 21.10 -5.62
C GLU A 310 11.42 21.24 -6.87
N GLU A 311 11.62 20.15 -7.60
CA GLU A 311 12.38 20.15 -8.86
C GLU A 311 11.61 20.82 -10.02
N VAL A 312 10.31 20.88 -9.94
CA VAL A 312 9.41 21.45 -10.97
C VAL A 312 9.15 22.94 -10.75
N LYS A 313 9.31 23.45 -9.53
CA LYS A 313 9.20 24.88 -9.21
C LYS A 313 10.33 25.69 -9.82
#